data_ef0505a393b5e1686488bea5cdc9988d
#
_entry.id   ef0505a393b5e1686488bea5cdc9988d
#
_cell.length_a   1.000
_cell.length_b   1.000
_cell.length_c   1.000
_cell.angle_alpha   90.00
_cell.angle_beta   90.00
_cell.angle_gamma   90.00
#
_symmetry.space_group_name_H-M   'P 1'
#
loop_
_entity.id
_entity.type
_entity.pdbx_description
1 polymer ?
#
loop_
_entity_poly.entity_id
_entity_poly.type
_entity_poly.pdbx_seq_one_letter_code
_entity_poly.pdbx_strand_id
1 'polypeptide(L)'
;MIETIVYGIVMVVSVVLTAQAVFTLGLMLYTWARPERLEESESPGTYLPPRLSFTAILPARHEEGVIGDTVRRIWETDYPKRLLEVVVVCEKGDKGTIAEAEEAAREIGHPNVRVVAFDPKGGPINTPRGLNVALNETKNEVVTIFDAEDDVHPMVFYTINTIFLKKGAAIVQAGVQLMNYGSSWYSVQNVLEYFFWFKSRLHFHATVGMIPLGGNTVFMKRDLIEKVGGWDEGCLTEDADIGIRLSVLGEKITVTYDAAHVTREETPHSVASFVKQRTRWCQGFLQVLRKGDWKRLPTRGQRLLAGYTLTYPIFQAIVGVLWIPAVAMIIALKVPVALAMLSLLPLYALGFQFLVSLIGLLNFGKAYKVPVRIRDLVRFTLGFLPYQVLLLIGAARATLREMRGVTNWEKTAHSGAHRPKAALTAEPEAVLTVEHDLKGSADVTARSGQSTATRS
;
A
#
# COMPACT_ATOMS: atom_id res chain seq x y z
N MET A 1 -44.02 -19.21 -11.23
CA MET A 1 -43.16 -19.70 -10.14
C MET A 1 -41.68 -19.59 -10.44
N ILE A 2 -41.16 -20.16 -11.54
CA ILE A 2 -39.72 -20.06 -11.89
C ILE A 2 -39.29 -18.60 -12.10
N GLU A 3 -40.07 -17.82 -12.88
CA GLU A 3 -39.80 -16.38 -13.10
C GLU A 3 -39.74 -15.59 -11.80
N THR A 4 -40.66 -15.83 -10.87
CA THR A 4 -40.69 -15.15 -9.57
C THR A 4 -39.46 -15.46 -8.73
N ILE A 5 -38.99 -16.72 -8.77
CA ILE A 5 -37.75 -17.14 -8.09
C ILE A 5 -36.53 -16.45 -8.72
N VAL A 6 -36.45 -16.43 -10.06
CA VAL A 6 -35.36 -15.76 -10.79
C VAL A 6 -35.32 -14.29 -10.47
N TYR A 7 -36.48 -13.61 -10.51
CA TYR A 7 -36.54 -12.18 -10.14
C TYR A 7 -36.10 -11.94 -8.69
N GLY A 8 -36.52 -12.81 -7.77
CA GLY A 8 -36.09 -12.73 -6.37
C GLY A 8 -34.58 -12.85 -6.22
N ILE A 9 -33.95 -13.80 -6.90
CA ILE A 9 -32.49 -13.98 -6.89
C ILE A 9 -31.77 -12.78 -7.47
N VAL A 10 -32.20 -12.28 -8.64
CA VAL A 10 -31.61 -11.11 -9.31
C VAL A 10 -31.70 -9.89 -8.40
N MET A 11 -32.84 -9.68 -7.71
CA MET A 11 -33.02 -8.58 -6.77
C MET A 11 -32.08 -8.68 -5.58
N VAL A 12 -31.97 -9.84 -4.94
CA VAL A 12 -31.05 -10.04 -3.79
C VAL A 12 -29.60 -9.79 -4.22
N VAL A 13 -29.18 -10.34 -5.36
CA VAL A 13 -27.83 -10.11 -5.88
C VAL A 13 -27.60 -8.64 -6.18
N SER A 14 -28.56 -7.94 -6.82
CA SER A 14 -28.45 -6.51 -7.11
C SER A 14 -28.31 -5.67 -5.83
N VAL A 15 -29.11 -5.94 -4.80
CA VAL A 15 -29.04 -5.23 -3.52
C VAL A 15 -27.67 -5.46 -2.84
N VAL A 16 -27.18 -6.70 -2.82
CA VAL A 16 -25.88 -7.04 -2.21
C VAL A 16 -24.74 -6.34 -2.96
N LEU A 17 -24.74 -6.37 -4.30
CA LEU A 17 -23.73 -5.70 -5.12
C LEU A 17 -23.80 -4.17 -4.97
N THR A 18 -25.00 -3.61 -4.85
CA THR A 18 -25.17 -2.17 -4.61
C THR A 18 -24.64 -1.78 -3.25
N ALA A 19 -24.98 -2.53 -2.19
CA ALA A 19 -24.46 -2.28 -0.86
C ALA A 19 -22.92 -2.34 -0.83
N GLN A 20 -22.32 -3.32 -1.50
CA GLN A 20 -20.87 -3.45 -1.65
C GLN A 20 -20.28 -2.25 -2.41
N ALA A 21 -20.88 -1.83 -3.51
CA ALA A 21 -20.41 -0.69 -4.31
C ALA A 21 -20.51 0.64 -3.55
N VAL A 22 -21.62 0.86 -2.82
CA VAL A 22 -21.81 2.05 -1.95
C VAL A 22 -20.78 2.05 -0.82
N PHE A 23 -20.52 0.91 -0.20
CA PHE A 23 -19.47 0.82 0.83
C PHE A 23 -18.08 1.13 0.26
N THR A 24 -17.75 0.58 -0.92
CA THR A 24 -16.50 0.91 -1.64
C THR A 24 -16.38 2.40 -1.90
N LEU A 25 -17.46 3.04 -2.35
CA LEU A 25 -17.50 4.48 -2.58
C LEU A 25 -17.31 5.26 -1.27
N GLY A 26 -17.93 4.81 -0.16
CA GLY A 26 -17.69 5.37 1.16
C GLY A 26 -16.24 5.33 1.59
N LEU A 27 -15.54 4.21 1.32
CA LEU A 27 -14.09 4.09 1.57
C LEU A 27 -13.25 5.07 0.73
N MET A 28 -13.64 5.30 -0.53
CA MET A 28 -12.97 6.28 -1.41
C MET A 28 -13.17 7.71 -0.91
N LEU A 29 -14.32 8.02 -0.34
CA LEU A 29 -14.70 9.35 0.12
C LEU A 29 -14.35 9.61 1.59
N TYR A 30 -13.79 8.64 2.31
CA TYR A 30 -13.61 8.72 3.76
C TYR A 30 -12.85 9.97 4.21
N THR A 31 -11.71 10.28 3.59
CA THR A 31 -10.93 11.48 3.93
C THR A 31 -11.50 12.78 3.37
N TRP A 32 -12.38 12.72 2.36
CA TRP A 32 -13.13 13.91 1.93
C TRP A 32 -14.25 14.25 2.92
N ALA A 33 -14.87 13.23 3.52
CA ALA A 33 -15.85 13.42 4.58
C ALA A 33 -15.22 13.74 5.94
N ARG A 34 -13.92 13.45 6.11
CA ARG A 34 -13.14 13.63 7.34
C ARG A 34 -11.76 14.19 7.03
N PRO A 35 -11.65 15.45 6.58
CA PRO A 35 -10.39 16.07 6.17
C PRO A 35 -9.35 16.12 7.29
N GLU A 36 -9.79 16.22 8.55
CA GLU A 36 -8.91 16.18 9.73
C GLU A 36 -8.06 14.91 9.79
N ARG A 37 -8.55 13.78 9.29
CA ARG A 37 -7.79 12.53 9.24
C ARG A 37 -6.64 12.58 8.25
N LEU A 38 -6.82 13.31 7.16
CA LEU A 38 -5.77 13.52 6.18
C LEU A 38 -4.71 14.50 6.73
N GLU A 39 -5.14 15.61 7.33
CA GLU A 39 -4.25 16.59 7.94
C GLU A 39 -3.40 15.97 9.05
N GLU A 40 -4.00 15.13 9.92
CA GLU A 40 -3.28 14.37 10.95
C GLU A 40 -2.26 13.36 10.37
N SER A 41 -2.38 12.99 9.09
CA SER A 41 -1.52 12.02 8.41
C SER A 41 -0.39 12.66 7.60
N GLU A 42 -0.39 13.97 7.43
CA GLU A 42 0.68 14.70 6.74
C GLU A 42 2.01 14.56 7.47
N SER A 43 3.07 14.84 6.76
CA SER A 43 4.43 14.84 7.32
C SER A 43 4.54 15.85 8.45
N PRO A 44 5.26 15.53 9.52
CA PRO A 44 5.42 16.45 10.64
C PRO A 44 6.07 17.77 10.22
N GLY A 45 5.50 18.91 10.63
CA GLY A 45 6.12 20.22 10.40
C GLY A 45 7.44 20.40 11.19
N THR A 46 7.67 19.59 12.25
CA THR A 46 8.89 19.55 13.04
C THR A 46 9.27 18.12 13.32
N TYR A 47 10.50 17.75 13.01
CA TYR A 47 11.04 16.40 13.18
C TYR A 47 11.70 16.23 14.54
N LEU A 48 11.48 15.09 15.19
CA LEU A 48 12.19 14.70 16.38
C LEU A 48 13.60 14.19 16.06
N PRO A 49 14.56 14.35 16.98
CA PRO A 49 15.89 13.77 16.84
C PRO A 49 15.82 12.27 16.53
N PRO A 50 16.72 11.75 15.67
CA PRO A 50 16.73 10.34 15.28
C PRO A 50 17.11 9.47 16.48
N ARG A 51 16.22 8.54 16.83
CA ARG A 51 16.38 7.56 17.91
C ARG A 51 16.28 6.13 17.46
N LEU A 52 15.33 5.84 16.54
CA LEU A 52 15.05 4.49 16.09
C LEU A 52 16.09 4.05 15.06
N SER A 53 16.44 2.78 15.10
CA SER A 53 17.26 2.15 14.09
C SER A 53 16.36 1.46 13.04
N PHE A 54 16.69 1.61 11.76
CA PHE A 54 15.92 1.10 10.65
C PHE A 54 16.72 0.12 9.81
N THR A 55 16.08 -0.97 9.40
CA THR A 55 16.55 -1.82 8.29
C THR A 55 15.60 -1.68 7.12
N ALA A 56 16.11 -1.19 5.99
CA ALA A 56 15.43 -1.19 4.70
C ALA A 56 15.76 -2.49 3.97
N ILE A 57 14.77 -3.35 3.76
CA ILE A 57 14.90 -4.60 3.01
C ILE A 57 14.39 -4.37 1.59
N LEU A 58 15.22 -4.73 0.59
CA LEU A 58 14.89 -4.67 -0.82
C LEU A 58 14.89 -6.08 -1.39
N PRO A 59 13.73 -6.76 -1.45
CA PRO A 59 13.63 -8.04 -2.13
C PRO A 59 13.74 -7.82 -3.64
N ALA A 60 14.79 -8.36 -4.27
CA ALA A 60 15.07 -8.14 -5.68
C ALA A 60 15.21 -9.47 -6.42
N ARG A 61 14.60 -9.55 -7.62
CA ARG A 61 14.72 -10.69 -8.52
C ARG A 61 14.56 -10.24 -9.97
N HIS A 62 15.62 -10.38 -10.77
CA HIS A 62 15.72 -9.87 -12.14
C HIS A 62 15.37 -8.38 -12.19
N GLU A 63 16.07 -7.61 -11.34
CA GLU A 63 15.91 -6.15 -11.19
C GLU A 63 17.19 -5.41 -11.57
N GLU A 64 18.05 -6.07 -12.38
CA GLU A 64 19.18 -5.41 -13.03
C GLU A 64 18.70 -4.21 -13.85
N GLY A 65 19.36 -3.09 -13.69
CA GLY A 65 19.03 -1.81 -14.30
C GLY A 65 18.22 -0.85 -13.42
N VAL A 66 17.74 -1.29 -12.22
CA VAL A 66 17.01 -0.42 -11.29
C VAL A 66 17.47 -0.51 -9.83
N ILE A 67 17.95 -1.69 -9.40
CA ILE A 67 18.24 -1.96 -7.99
C ILE A 67 19.41 -1.09 -7.46
N GLY A 68 20.46 -0.89 -8.25
CA GLY A 68 21.61 -0.09 -7.85
C GLY A 68 21.23 1.34 -7.50
N ASP A 69 20.41 1.98 -8.33
CA ASP A 69 19.92 3.33 -8.08
C ASP A 69 19.05 3.42 -6.83
N THR A 70 18.20 2.42 -6.59
CA THR A 70 17.36 2.38 -5.38
C THR A 70 18.19 2.27 -4.11
N VAL A 71 19.21 1.42 -4.11
CA VAL A 71 20.16 1.29 -2.99
C VAL A 71 20.83 2.63 -2.69
N ARG A 72 21.35 3.33 -3.72
CA ARG A 72 21.99 4.65 -3.56
C ARG A 72 20.99 5.68 -2.98
N ARG A 73 19.79 5.79 -3.56
CA ARG A 73 18.75 6.74 -3.11
C ARG A 73 18.33 6.52 -1.66
N ILE A 74 18.13 5.27 -1.23
CA ILE A 74 17.80 4.95 0.16
C ILE A 74 18.97 5.31 1.07
N TRP A 75 20.20 5.01 0.66
CA TRP A 75 21.38 5.37 1.43
C TRP A 75 21.58 6.89 1.53
N GLU A 76 21.24 7.65 0.49
CA GLU A 76 21.36 9.12 0.45
C GLU A 76 20.29 9.85 1.27
N THR A 77 19.29 9.15 1.82
CA THR A 77 18.27 9.77 2.67
C THR A 77 18.88 10.48 3.88
N ASP A 78 18.21 11.53 4.34
CA ASP A 78 18.64 12.37 5.47
C ASP A 78 18.44 11.67 6.82
N TYR A 79 19.14 10.57 7.04
CA TYR A 79 19.08 9.86 8.33
C TYR A 79 20.48 9.40 8.75
N PRO A 80 20.83 9.41 10.07
CA PRO A 80 22.16 9.00 10.53
C PRO A 80 22.51 7.58 10.10
N LYS A 81 23.60 7.43 9.36
CA LYS A 81 24.01 6.15 8.73
C LYS A 81 24.30 5.02 9.74
N ARG A 82 24.63 5.37 11.00
CA ARG A 82 24.76 4.41 12.10
C ARG A 82 23.42 3.78 12.54
N LEU A 83 22.29 4.42 12.21
CA LEU A 83 20.94 3.99 12.53
C LEU A 83 20.16 3.47 11.30
N LEU A 84 20.80 3.43 10.14
CA LEU A 84 20.21 2.95 8.90
C LEU A 84 21.02 1.77 8.36
N GLU A 85 20.34 0.70 8.00
CA GLU A 85 20.87 -0.46 7.31
C GLU A 85 20.06 -0.69 6.03
N VAL A 86 20.72 -0.98 4.92
CA VAL A 86 20.13 -1.32 3.63
C VAL A 86 20.53 -2.75 3.26
N VAL A 87 19.56 -3.62 3.10
CA VAL A 87 19.78 -5.04 2.80
C VAL A 87 19.06 -5.41 1.51
N VAL A 88 19.80 -5.64 0.45
CA VAL A 88 19.25 -6.24 -0.76
C VAL A 88 19.22 -7.75 -0.57
N VAL A 89 18.07 -8.38 -0.80
CA VAL A 89 17.94 -9.83 -0.69
C VAL A 89 17.56 -10.44 -2.03
N CYS A 90 18.42 -11.36 -2.52
CA CYS A 90 18.31 -11.97 -3.84
C CYS A 90 18.42 -13.50 -3.76
N GLU A 91 17.89 -14.18 -4.77
CA GLU A 91 18.16 -15.60 -4.99
C GLU A 91 19.56 -15.77 -5.61
N LYS A 92 20.35 -16.78 -5.17
CA LYS A 92 21.75 -17.00 -5.59
C LYS A 92 21.97 -17.16 -7.09
N GLY A 93 20.95 -17.60 -7.84
CA GLY A 93 21.02 -17.76 -9.29
C GLY A 93 20.87 -16.46 -10.07
N ASP A 94 20.37 -15.41 -9.44
CA ASP A 94 20.15 -14.10 -10.06
C ASP A 94 21.44 -13.24 -10.04
N LYS A 95 22.39 -13.63 -10.85
CA LYS A 95 23.73 -13.01 -10.86
C LYS A 95 23.72 -11.56 -11.34
N GLY A 96 22.80 -11.18 -12.24
CA GLY A 96 22.71 -9.81 -12.76
C GLY A 96 22.29 -8.83 -11.67
N THR A 97 21.20 -9.10 -10.98
CA THR A 97 20.72 -8.28 -9.85
C THR A 97 21.74 -8.22 -8.71
N ILE A 98 22.35 -9.37 -8.37
CA ILE A 98 23.38 -9.44 -7.32
C ILE A 98 24.58 -8.56 -7.68
N ALA A 99 25.10 -8.67 -8.91
CA ALA A 99 26.28 -7.92 -9.34
C ALA A 99 26.06 -6.41 -9.26
N GLU A 100 24.90 -5.92 -9.72
CA GLU A 100 24.55 -4.49 -9.66
C GLU A 100 24.36 -3.99 -8.22
N ALA A 101 23.68 -4.78 -7.38
CA ALA A 101 23.49 -4.44 -5.97
C ALA A 101 24.82 -4.42 -5.19
N GLU A 102 25.74 -5.39 -5.46
CA GLU A 102 27.08 -5.42 -4.88
C GLU A 102 27.97 -4.27 -5.37
N GLU A 103 27.79 -3.84 -6.64
CA GLU A 103 28.49 -2.67 -7.16
C GLU A 103 28.06 -1.41 -6.42
N ALA A 104 26.76 -1.18 -6.27
CA ALA A 104 26.24 -0.05 -5.50
C ALA A 104 26.73 -0.08 -4.04
N ALA A 105 26.71 -1.26 -3.39
CA ALA A 105 27.21 -1.41 -2.02
C ALA A 105 28.72 -1.11 -1.92
N ARG A 106 29.54 -1.51 -2.90
CA ARG A 106 30.96 -1.22 -2.95
C ARG A 106 31.27 0.27 -3.17
N GLU A 107 30.50 0.94 -4.04
CA GLU A 107 30.59 2.39 -4.27
C GLU A 107 30.28 3.18 -3.01
N ILE A 108 29.26 2.77 -2.26
CA ILE A 108 28.88 3.38 -0.97
C ILE A 108 29.94 3.11 0.09
N GLY A 109 30.56 1.95 0.08
CA GLY A 109 31.70 1.60 0.97
C GLY A 109 31.35 1.54 2.45
N HIS A 110 30.10 1.32 2.83
CA HIS A 110 29.65 1.30 4.22
C HIS A 110 29.11 -0.09 4.64
N PRO A 111 29.51 -0.64 5.81
CA PRO A 111 29.16 -2.00 6.22
C PRO A 111 27.64 -2.21 6.43
N ASN A 112 26.88 -1.16 6.62
CA ASN A 112 25.42 -1.23 6.75
C ASN A 112 24.70 -1.36 5.39
N VAL A 113 25.41 -1.38 4.27
CA VAL A 113 24.83 -1.64 2.95
C VAL A 113 25.38 -2.96 2.45
N ARG A 114 24.53 -3.96 2.29
CA ARG A 114 24.97 -5.31 1.96
C ARG A 114 23.92 -6.09 1.15
N VAL A 115 24.40 -7.11 0.47
CA VAL A 115 23.60 -8.04 -0.30
C VAL A 115 23.57 -9.40 0.40
N VAL A 116 22.40 -9.95 0.57
CA VAL A 116 22.15 -11.27 1.14
C VAL A 116 21.57 -12.17 0.06
N ALA A 117 22.30 -13.25 -0.26
CA ALA A 117 21.88 -14.20 -1.28
C ALA A 117 21.44 -15.52 -0.66
N PHE A 118 20.17 -15.94 -0.89
CA PHE A 118 19.65 -17.21 -0.38
C PHE A 118 19.66 -18.33 -1.41
N ASP A 119 19.75 -19.57 -0.93
CA ASP A 119 19.80 -20.77 -1.79
C ASP A 119 18.37 -21.14 -2.27
N PRO A 120 18.16 -21.32 -3.59
CA PRO A 120 16.85 -21.70 -4.13
C PRO A 120 16.36 -23.07 -3.66
N LYS A 121 17.28 -23.97 -3.28
CA LYS A 121 16.93 -25.34 -2.85
C LYS A 121 16.20 -25.42 -1.50
N GLY A 122 16.22 -24.33 -0.71
CA GLY A 122 15.64 -24.32 0.63
C GLY A 122 14.14 -23.98 0.70
N GLY A 123 13.42 -23.80 -0.42
CA GLY A 123 12.01 -23.42 -0.46
C GLY A 123 11.62 -22.60 -1.69
N PRO A 124 10.46 -21.93 -1.71
CA PRO A 124 10.00 -21.16 -2.87
C PRO A 124 10.90 -19.96 -3.14
N ILE A 125 11.05 -19.60 -4.41
CA ILE A 125 11.78 -18.38 -4.81
C ILE A 125 10.74 -17.28 -4.95
N ASN A 126 10.51 -16.53 -3.87
CA ASN A 126 9.53 -15.45 -3.81
C ASN A 126 9.93 -14.37 -2.78
N THR A 127 9.21 -13.27 -2.80
CA THR A 127 9.43 -12.10 -1.93
C THR A 127 9.36 -12.47 -0.43
N PRO A 128 8.32 -13.15 0.10
CA PRO A 128 8.21 -13.42 1.53
C PRO A 128 9.36 -14.25 2.08
N ARG A 129 9.90 -15.20 1.31
CA ARG A 129 11.08 -15.94 1.73
C ARG A 129 12.33 -15.05 1.79
N GLY A 130 12.53 -14.20 0.78
CA GLY A 130 13.62 -13.22 0.81
C GLY A 130 13.52 -12.33 2.04
N LEU A 131 12.32 -11.83 2.37
CA LEU A 131 12.08 -11.00 3.55
C LEU A 131 12.40 -11.74 4.85
N ASN A 132 12.01 -13.02 4.99
CA ASN A 132 12.34 -13.84 6.16
C ASN A 132 13.86 -14.07 6.29
N VAL A 133 14.56 -14.32 5.19
CA VAL A 133 16.01 -14.46 5.19
C VAL A 133 16.67 -13.16 5.65
N ALA A 134 16.29 -12.02 5.07
CA ALA A 134 16.81 -10.72 5.45
C ALA A 134 16.51 -10.37 6.91
N LEU A 135 15.30 -10.68 7.42
CA LEU A 135 14.91 -10.47 8.80
C LEU A 135 15.89 -11.17 9.78
N ASN A 136 16.27 -12.39 9.49
CA ASN A 136 17.20 -13.16 10.35
C ASN A 136 18.61 -12.58 10.37
N GLU A 137 19.01 -11.86 9.32
CA GLU A 137 20.33 -11.26 9.16
C GLU A 137 20.42 -9.83 9.74
N THR A 138 19.34 -9.26 10.23
CA THR A 138 19.24 -7.86 10.69
C THR A 138 18.89 -7.79 12.16
N LYS A 139 19.13 -6.62 12.82
CA LYS A 139 18.88 -6.46 14.27
C LYS A 139 18.26 -5.12 14.65
N ASN A 140 17.99 -4.24 13.69
CA ASN A 140 17.43 -2.93 13.95
C ASN A 140 15.99 -3.02 14.47
N GLU A 141 15.55 -1.98 15.20
CA GLU A 141 14.27 -1.94 15.91
C GLU A 141 13.05 -1.90 14.96
N VAL A 142 13.23 -1.27 13.79
CA VAL A 142 12.16 -1.10 12.79
C VAL A 142 12.63 -1.66 11.45
N VAL A 143 11.78 -2.47 10.85
CA VAL A 143 11.98 -3.04 9.52
C VAL A 143 11.05 -2.36 8.54
N THR A 144 11.55 -2.00 7.38
CA THR A 144 10.77 -1.50 6.25
C THR A 144 11.11 -2.26 4.98
N ILE A 145 10.18 -2.26 4.03
CA ILE A 145 10.32 -2.90 2.74
C ILE A 145 10.23 -1.80 1.68
N PHE A 146 11.13 -1.86 0.70
CA PHE A 146 11.05 -1.06 -0.53
C PHE A 146 11.16 -1.98 -1.73
N ASP A 147 10.38 -1.70 -2.77
CA ASP A 147 10.53 -2.40 -4.04
C ASP A 147 11.78 -1.92 -4.80
N ALA A 148 12.28 -2.75 -5.71
CA ALA A 148 13.55 -2.51 -6.37
C ALA A 148 13.58 -1.22 -7.23
N GLU A 149 12.41 -0.70 -7.61
CA GLU A 149 12.24 0.52 -8.41
C GLU A 149 11.76 1.73 -7.62
N ASP A 150 11.60 1.63 -6.30
CA ASP A 150 11.07 2.71 -5.48
C ASP A 150 11.92 3.99 -5.56
N ASP A 151 11.23 5.14 -5.68
CA ASP A 151 11.81 6.46 -5.54
C ASP A 151 11.38 7.05 -4.20
N VAL A 152 12.27 6.93 -3.22
CA VAL A 152 12.00 7.20 -1.80
C VAL A 152 12.33 8.64 -1.48
N HIS A 153 11.44 9.31 -0.72
CA HIS A 153 11.68 10.70 -0.29
C HIS A 153 12.83 10.80 0.74
N PRO A 154 13.77 11.77 0.62
CA PRO A 154 14.91 11.90 1.52
C PRO A 154 14.56 11.94 3.01
N MET A 155 13.45 12.54 3.40
CA MET A 155 13.00 12.70 4.79
C MET A 155 12.19 11.52 5.33
N VAL A 156 12.05 10.41 4.60
CA VAL A 156 11.16 9.30 4.98
C VAL A 156 11.47 8.76 6.38
N PHE A 157 12.73 8.49 6.70
CA PHE A 157 13.11 7.93 8.00
C PHE A 157 12.94 8.93 9.16
N TYR A 158 13.17 10.23 8.94
CA TYR A 158 12.84 11.27 9.93
C TYR A 158 11.35 11.38 10.19
N THR A 159 10.55 11.33 9.13
CA THR A 159 9.08 11.32 9.21
C THR A 159 8.60 10.15 10.07
N ILE A 160 9.07 8.96 9.74
CA ILE A 160 8.67 7.74 10.43
C ILE A 160 9.17 7.71 11.87
N ASN A 161 10.44 8.06 12.14
CA ASN A 161 10.97 8.20 13.49
C ASN A 161 10.07 9.11 14.35
N THR A 162 9.68 10.26 13.81
CA THR A 162 8.83 11.21 14.49
C THR A 162 7.43 10.67 14.77
N ILE A 163 6.83 9.96 13.80
CA ILE A 163 5.50 9.34 13.95
C ILE A 163 5.52 8.24 15.02
N PHE A 164 6.52 7.36 15.00
CA PHE A 164 6.67 6.32 16.04
C PHE A 164 6.76 6.94 17.42
N LEU A 165 7.60 7.96 17.59
CA LEU A 165 7.85 8.60 18.88
C LEU A 165 6.69 9.47 19.38
N LYS A 166 6.09 10.31 18.50
CA LYS A 166 4.98 11.22 18.88
C LYS A 166 3.65 10.48 19.02
N LYS A 167 3.35 9.55 18.11
CA LYS A 167 2.04 8.88 18.08
C LYS A 167 2.03 7.54 18.80
N GLY A 168 3.19 7.02 19.22
CA GLY A 168 3.29 5.69 19.83
C GLY A 168 2.82 4.58 18.88
N ALA A 169 3.06 4.75 17.59
CA ALA A 169 2.71 3.75 16.58
C ALA A 169 3.57 2.49 16.76
N ALA A 170 3.05 1.36 16.34
CA ALA A 170 3.77 0.10 16.26
C ALA A 170 3.98 -0.34 14.81
N ILE A 171 3.09 0.13 13.93
CA ILE A 171 3.10 -0.10 12.50
C ILE A 171 2.76 1.23 11.81
N VAL A 172 3.53 1.64 10.81
CA VAL A 172 3.26 2.82 10.01
C VAL A 172 3.27 2.44 8.53
N GLN A 173 2.14 2.59 7.86
CA GLN A 173 2.06 2.51 6.41
C GLN A 173 2.21 3.92 5.85
N ALA A 174 3.28 4.18 5.14
CA ALA A 174 3.46 5.45 4.44
C ALA A 174 2.83 5.41 3.04
N GLY A 175 2.59 6.58 2.48
CA GLY A 175 1.96 6.73 1.17
C GLY A 175 2.85 6.26 0.04
N VAL A 176 2.24 5.56 -0.91
CA VAL A 176 2.86 5.15 -2.18
C VAL A 176 1.99 5.67 -3.32
N GLN A 177 2.60 6.16 -4.39
CA GLN A 177 1.89 6.73 -5.52
C GLN A 177 2.53 6.39 -6.85
N LEU A 178 1.73 5.85 -7.75
CA LEU A 178 2.13 5.66 -9.15
C LEU A 178 2.19 7.03 -9.87
N MET A 179 3.28 7.31 -10.57
CA MET A 179 3.52 8.63 -11.17
C MET A 179 3.36 8.69 -12.69
N ASN A 180 3.46 7.58 -13.39
CA ASN A 180 3.46 7.52 -14.85
C ASN A 180 2.04 7.49 -15.47
N TYR A 181 1.12 8.36 -15.01
CA TYR A 181 -0.30 8.39 -15.41
C TYR A 181 -0.54 8.53 -16.92
N GLY A 182 0.44 9.01 -17.67
CA GLY A 182 0.38 9.21 -19.12
C GLY A 182 0.93 8.04 -19.95
N SER A 183 1.48 6.98 -19.33
CA SER A 183 2.23 5.92 -20.02
C SER A 183 1.36 4.99 -20.89
N SER A 184 0.09 4.77 -20.51
CA SER A 184 -0.85 3.92 -21.23
C SER A 184 -2.29 4.40 -21.09
N TRP A 185 -3.23 3.79 -21.80
CA TRP A 185 -4.64 4.14 -21.70
C TRP A 185 -5.25 3.80 -20.33
N TYR A 186 -4.74 2.77 -19.63
CA TYR A 186 -5.21 2.33 -18.32
C TYR A 186 -4.44 2.95 -17.15
N SER A 187 -3.27 3.56 -17.39
CA SER A 187 -2.41 4.07 -16.31
C SER A 187 -3.08 5.16 -15.49
N VAL A 188 -3.87 6.03 -16.11
CA VAL A 188 -4.61 7.07 -15.38
C VAL A 188 -5.57 6.48 -14.36
N GLN A 189 -6.22 5.36 -14.69
CA GLN A 189 -7.13 4.65 -13.77
C GLN A 189 -6.34 3.98 -12.63
N ASN A 190 -5.24 3.31 -12.96
CA ASN A 190 -4.39 2.63 -11.99
C ASN A 190 -3.75 3.62 -10.99
N VAL A 191 -3.28 4.76 -11.47
CA VAL A 191 -2.77 5.86 -10.65
C VAL A 191 -3.84 6.35 -9.65
N LEU A 192 -5.09 6.50 -10.08
CA LEU A 192 -6.19 6.91 -9.22
C LEU A 192 -6.60 5.83 -8.21
N GLU A 193 -6.46 4.54 -8.52
CA GLU A 193 -6.67 3.49 -7.52
C GLU A 193 -5.68 3.63 -6.35
N TYR A 194 -4.39 3.82 -6.63
CA TYR A 194 -3.38 4.07 -5.60
C TYR A 194 -3.66 5.35 -4.82
N PHE A 195 -4.03 6.43 -5.53
CA PHE A 195 -4.40 7.69 -4.90
C PHE A 195 -5.53 7.52 -3.87
N PHE A 196 -6.62 6.85 -4.21
CA PHE A 196 -7.72 6.59 -3.28
C PHE A 196 -7.38 5.54 -2.24
N TRP A 197 -6.53 4.55 -2.58
CA TRP A 197 -6.11 3.53 -1.64
C TRP A 197 -5.31 4.12 -0.50
N PHE A 198 -4.22 4.79 -0.78
CA PHE A 198 -3.33 5.34 0.24
C PHE A 198 -3.90 6.60 0.89
N LYS A 199 -4.52 7.50 0.13
CA LYS A 199 -5.06 8.75 0.65
C LYS A 199 -6.34 8.58 1.46
N SER A 200 -7.15 7.54 1.21
CA SER A 200 -8.47 7.43 1.84
C SER A 200 -8.75 6.06 2.46
N ARG A 201 -8.69 4.99 1.67
CA ARG A 201 -9.12 3.67 2.15
C ARG A 201 -8.28 3.15 3.32
N LEU A 202 -6.96 3.25 3.25
CA LEU A 202 -6.08 2.79 4.33
C LEU A 202 -6.28 3.57 5.62
N HIS A 203 -6.66 4.86 5.55
CA HIS A 203 -7.01 5.64 6.74
C HIS A 203 -8.24 5.09 7.46
N PHE A 204 -9.26 4.67 6.71
CA PHE A 204 -10.41 3.99 7.29
C PHE A 204 -10.01 2.66 7.94
N HIS A 205 -9.20 1.85 7.25
CA HIS A 205 -8.69 0.60 7.79
C HIS A 205 -7.91 0.81 9.10
N ALA A 206 -7.01 1.79 9.14
CA ALA A 206 -6.25 2.12 10.35
C ALA A 206 -7.16 2.61 11.49
N THR A 207 -8.20 3.39 11.19
CA THR A 207 -9.18 3.85 12.19
C THR A 207 -9.93 2.69 12.81
N VAL A 208 -10.27 1.67 12.03
CA VAL A 208 -10.91 0.44 12.51
C VAL A 208 -9.91 -0.49 13.22
N GLY A 209 -8.61 -0.34 12.97
CA GLY A 209 -7.54 -1.17 13.54
C GLY A 209 -7.37 -2.52 12.82
N MET A 210 -7.71 -2.59 11.54
CA MET A 210 -7.48 -3.72 10.65
C MET A 210 -6.99 -3.21 9.31
N ILE A 211 -5.77 -3.56 8.92
CA ILE A 211 -5.14 -3.04 7.71
C ILE A 211 -4.56 -4.17 6.84
N PRO A 212 -4.96 -4.27 5.58
CA PRO A 212 -4.20 -5.01 4.58
C PRO A 212 -3.09 -4.07 4.10
N LEU A 213 -1.86 -4.30 4.55
CA LEU A 213 -0.72 -3.44 4.23
C LEU A 213 -0.47 -3.35 2.72
N GLY A 214 0.25 -2.32 2.29
CA GLY A 214 0.46 -2.00 0.88
C GLY A 214 1.72 -2.58 0.24
N GLY A 215 2.35 -3.57 0.84
CA GLY A 215 3.52 -4.27 0.29
C GLY A 215 4.84 -3.56 0.53
N ASN A 216 4.96 -2.30 0.17
CA ASN A 216 6.18 -1.50 0.36
C ASN A 216 5.94 -0.23 1.18
N THR A 217 7.02 0.47 1.51
CA THR A 217 7.02 1.70 2.34
C THR A 217 6.21 1.51 3.63
N VAL A 218 6.25 0.30 4.17
CA VAL A 218 5.64 -0.09 5.44
C VAL A 218 6.73 -0.26 6.49
N PHE A 219 6.53 0.36 7.66
CA PHE A 219 7.47 0.35 8.77
C PHE A 219 6.84 -0.38 9.93
N MET A 220 7.47 -1.44 10.38
CA MET A 220 6.97 -2.32 11.42
C MET A 220 8.03 -2.53 12.48
N LYS A 221 7.64 -2.54 13.76
CA LYS A 221 8.55 -2.97 14.81
C LYS A 221 8.94 -4.41 14.58
N ARG A 222 10.24 -4.69 14.65
CA ARG A 222 10.81 -6.01 14.41
C ARG A 222 10.23 -7.09 15.30
N ASP A 223 10.10 -6.81 16.60
CA ASP A 223 9.56 -7.73 17.60
C ASP A 223 8.14 -8.20 17.27
N LEU A 224 7.33 -7.34 16.63
CA LEU A 224 5.99 -7.70 16.19
C LEU A 224 6.01 -8.65 14.98
N ILE A 225 6.93 -8.43 14.03
CA ILE A 225 7.12 -9.33 12.89
C ILE A 225 7.54 -10.72 13.38
N GLU A 226 8.51 -10.78 14.29
CA GLU A 226 8.98 -12.03 14.92
C GLU A 226 7.86 -12.71 15.71
N LYS A 227 7.06 -11.95 16.47
CA LYS A 227 5.93 -12.45 17.25
C LYS A 227 4.86 -13.15 16.40
N VAL A 228 4.64 -12.67 15.17
CA VAL A 228 3.70 -13.32 14.24
C VAL A 228 4.37 -14.39 13.37
N GLY A 229 5.67 -14.64 13.52
CA GLY A 229 6.41 -15.67 12.80
C GLY A 229 6.88 -15.28 11.40
N GLY A 230 7.08 -13.98 11.13
CA GLY A 230 7.55 -13.48 9.84
C GLY A 230 6.47 -13.50 8.75
N TRP A 231 6.91 -13.47 7.50
CA TRP A 231 6.04 -13.51 6.31
C TRP A 231 5.73 -14.95 5.90
N ASP A 232 4.49 -15.22 5.47
CA ASP A 232 4.09 -16.53 4.96
C ASP A 232 4.60 -16.73 3.53
N GLU A 233 5.57 -17.64 3.37
CA GLU A 233 6.20 -17.96 2.08
C GLU A 233 5.24 -18.61 1.07
N GLY A 234 4.10 -19.13 1.53
CA GLY A 234 3.06 -19.69 0.67
C GLY A 234 2.00 -18.71 0.20
N CYS A 235 2.03 -17.45 0.68
CA CYS A 235 1.02 -16.44 0.36
C CYS A 235 1.47 -15.51 -0.77
N LEU A 236 0.58 -15.28 -1.74
CA LEU A 236 0.83 -14.40 -2.89
C LEU A 236 0.67 -12.89 -2.56
N THR A 237 0.08 -12.55 -1.42
CA THR A 237 0.01 -11.21 -0.84
C THR A 237 0.44 -11.30 0.61
N GLU A 238 1.73 -11.47 0.80
CA GLU A 238 2.39 -11.58 2.10
C GLU A 238 2.17 -10.34 2.97
N ASP A 239 2.00 -9.20 2.33
CA ASP A 239 1.69 -7.89 2.91
C ASP A 239 0.30 -7.85 3.56
N ALA A 240 -0.73 -8.27 2.83
CA ALA A 240 -2.08 -8.37 3.38
C ALA A 240 -2.17 -9.43 4.48
N ASP A 241 -1.47 -10.55 4.32
CA ASP A 241 -1.42 -11.62 5.31
C ASP A 241 -0.79 -11.15 6.62
N ILE A 242 0.43 -10.58 6.55
CA ILE A 242 1.11 -10.10 7.76
C ILE A 242 0.35 -8.91 8.37
N GLY A 243 -0.23 -8.02 7.54
CA GLY A 243 -1.05 -6.91 8.01
C GLY A 243 -2.23 -7.37 8.86
N ILE A 244 -2.93 -8.43 8.46
CA ILE A 244 -4.03 -9.01 9.25
C ILE A 244 -3.50 -9.69 10.52
N ARG A 245 -2.42 -10.48 10.44
CA ARG A 245 -1.83 -11.12 11.62
C ARG A 245 -1.33 -10.13 12.65
N LEU A 246 -0.72 -9.02 12.22
CA LEU A 246 -0.33 -7.92 13.09
C LEU A 246 -1.54 -7.18 13.67
N SER A 247 -2.61 -6.99 12.88
CA SER A 247 -3.87 -6.39 13.37
C SER A 247 -4.54 -7.22 14.47
N VAL A 248 -4.34 -8.54 14.48
CA VAL A 248 -4.83 -9.44 15.56
C VAL A 248 -4.16 -9.10 16.91
N LEU A 249 -2.93 -8.60 16.91
CA LEU A 249 -2.24 -8.20 18.14
C LEU A 249 -2.86 -6.96 18.80
N GLY A 250 -3.69 -6.19 18.09
CA GLY A 250 -4.34 -4.99 18.61
C GLY A 250 -3.40 -3.79 18.74
N GLU A 251 -2.23 -3.85 18.13
CA GLU A 251 -1.23 -2.78 18.17
C GLU A 251 -1.66 -1.55 17.37
N LYS A 252 -1.11 -0.39 17.72
CA LYS A 252 -1.47 0.87 17.06
C LYS A 252 -0.91 0.96 15.65
N ILE A 253 -1.81 1.00 14.69
CA ILE A 253 -1.51 1.18 13.27
C ILE A 253 -1.73 2.65 12.90
N THR A 254 -0.78 3.23 12.17
CA THR A 254 -0.88 4.60 11.66
C THR A 254 -0.65 4.58 10.16
N VAL A 255 -1.42 5.39 9.44
CA VAL A 255 -1.19 5.69 8.03
C VAL A 255 -0.69 7.11 7.93
N THR A 256 0.34 7.35 7.14
CA THR A 256 0.81 8.69 6.79
C THR A 256 0.73 8.89 5.29
N TYR A 257 0.19 10.02 4.87
CA TYR A 257 0.06 10.38 3.47
C TYR A 257 0.28 11.87 3.29
N ASP A 258 1.39 12.20 2.66
CA ASP A 258 1.73 13.55 2.23
C ASP A 258 2.18 13.48 0.78
N ALA A 259 1.47 14.15 -0.12
CA ALA A 259 1.74 14.08 -1.55
C ALA A 259 3.17 14.50 -1.93
N ALA A 260 3.82 15.34 -1.11
CA ALA A 260 5.21 15.73 -1.31
C ALA A 260 6.20 14.62 -0.89
N HIS A 261 5.82 13.75 0.05
CA HIS A 261 6.70 12.79 0.72
C HIS A 261 6.38 11.31 0.43
N VAL A 262 5.45 11.03 -0.49
CA VAL A 262 5.13 9.64 -0.89
C VAL A 262 6.30 8.97 -1.60
N THR A 263 6.43 7.66 -1.43
CA THR A 263 7.24 6.83 -2.31
C THR A 263 6.59 6.76 -3.68
N ARG A 264 7.39 6.89 -4.74
CA ARG A 264 6.91 6.93 -6.13
C ARG A 264 7.22 5.63 -6.84
N GLU A 265 6.24 5.15 -7.58
CA GLU A 265 6.29 3.91 -8.34
C GLU A 265 5.75 4.07 -9.76
N GLU A 266 5.76 2.98 -10.52
CA GLU A 266 5.23 2.93 -11.88
C GLU A 266 4.09 1.93 -12.07
N THR A 267 3.17 2.26 -12.98
CA THR A 267 2.15 1.35 -13.48
C THR A 267 2.78 0.27 -14.36
N PRO A 268 2.33 -0.99 -14.31
CA PRO A 268 2.80 -2.04 -15.20
C PRO A 268 2.74 -1.64 -16.67
N HIS A 269 3.78 -1.98 -17.46
CA HIS A 269 3.95 -1.50 -18.83
C HIS A 269 2.93 -2.05 -19.85
N SER A 270 2.36 -3.22 -19.58
CA SER A 270 1.43 -3.89 -20.50
C SER A 270 0.16 -4.35 -19.81
N VAL A 271 -0.93 -4.45 -20.58
CA VAL A 271 -2.20 -5.01 -20.10
C VAL A 271 -1.99 -6.44 -19.55
N ALA A 272 -1.14 -7.24 -20.19
CA ALA A 272 -0.84 -8.59 -19.71
C ALA A 272 -0.17 -8.58 -18.34
N SER A 273 0.82 -7.72 -18.12
CA SER A 273 1.49 -7.53 -16.80
C SER A 273 0.50 -7.00 -15.76
N PHE A 274 -0.34 -6.05 -16.13
CA PHE A 274 -1.38 -5.52 -15.26
C PHE A 274 -2.36 -6.62 -14.81
N VAL A 275 -2.88 -7.43 -15.75
CA VAL A 275 -3.79 -8.54 -15.41
C VAL A 275 -3.12 -9.59 -14.55
N LYS A 276 -1.82 -9.92 -14.78
CA LYS A 276 -1.06 -10.83 -13.91
C LYS A 276 -0.94 -10.28 -12.49
N GLN A 277 -0.59 -9.00 -12.34
CA GLN A 277 -0.50 -8.33 -11.04
C GLN A 277 -1.84 -8.36 -10.30
N ARG A 278 -2.95 -7.99 -10.96
CA ARG A 278 -4.30 -8.03 -10.38
C ARG A 278 -4.74 -9.45 -10.03
N THR A 279 -4.41 -10.43 -10.87
CA THR A 279 -4.66 -11.85 -10.56
C THR A 279 -3.94 -12.26 -9.28
N ARG A 280 -2.66 -11.92 -9.13
CA ARG A 280 -1.86 -12.22 -7.94
C ARG A 280 -2.47 -11.61 -6.68
N TRP A 281 -2.85 -10.33 -6.72
CA TRP A 281 -3.46 -9.65 -5.57
C TRP A 281 -4.81 -10.26 -5.18
N CYS A 282 -5.69 -10.47 -6.16
CA CYS A 282 -6.98 -11.11 -5.92
C CYS A 282 -6.83 -12.54 -5.37
N GLN A 283 -5.90 -13.34 -5.93
CA GLN A 283 -5.65 -14.69 -5.47
C GLN A 283 -5.07 -14.72 -4.06
N GLY A 284 -4.13 -13.82 -3.73
CA GLY A 284 -3.58 -13.69 -2.39
C GLY A 284 -4.65 -13.36 -1.36
N PHE A 285 -5.59 -12.45 -1.66
CA PHE A 285 -6.72 -12.16 -0.76
C PHE A 285 -7.59 -13.40 -0.52
N LEU A 286 -7.81 -14.24 -1.54
CA LEU A 286 -8.53 -15.51 -1.36
C LEU A 286 -7.75 -16.50 -0.48
N GLN A 287 -6.42 -16.53 -0.60
CA GLN A 287 -5.56 -17.33 0.27
C GLN A 287 -5.67 -16.88 1.74
N VAL A 288 -5.57 -15.58 2.00
CA VAL A 288 -5.71 -15.00 3.35
C VAL A 288 -7.12 -15.23 3.91
N LEU A 289 -8.16 -15.14 3.09
CA LEU A 289 -9.53 -15.47 3.47
C LEU A 289 -9.64 -16.92 3.95
N ARG A 290 -9.04 -17.86 3.19
CA ARG A 290 -9.06 -19.30 3.49
C ARG A 290 -8.26 -19.66 4.74
N LYS A 291 -7.11 -19.01 4.99
CA LYS A 291 -6.31 -19.18 6.20
C LYS A 291 -7.12 -18.90 7.47
N GLY A 292 -7.98 -17.90 7.44
CA GLY A 292 -8.94 -17.62 8.49
C GLY A 292 -8.40 -16.85 9.69
N ASP A 293 -7.16 -16.37 9.70
CA ASP A 293 -6.58 -15.54 10.78
C ASP A 293 -7.41 -14.27 11.06
N TRP A 294 -8.06 -13.71 10.04
CA TRP A 294 -8.96 -12.57 10.17
C TRP A 294 -10.12 -12.79 11.15
N LYS A 295 -10.52 -14.05 11.41
CA LYS A 295 -11.57 -14.39 12.38
C LYS A 295 -11.13 -14.14 13.82
N ARG A 296 -9.79 -14.05 14.05
CA ARG A 296 -9.18 -13.82 15.36
C ARG A 296 -9.05 -12.31 15.69
N LEU A 297 -9.39 -11.43 14.74
CA LEU A 297 -9.41 -9.99 14.97
C LEU A 297 -10.30 -9.62 16.19
N PRO A 298 -9.86 -8.68 17.05
CA PRO A 298 -10.49 -8.40 18.34
C PRO A 298 -11.98 -8.04 18.25
N THR A 299 -12.35 -7.16 17.33
CA THR A 299 -13.71 -6.61 17.27
C THR A 299 -14.53 -7.18 16.10
N ARG A 300 -15.86 -7.13 16.23
CA ARG A 300 -16.77 -7.51 15.13
C ARG A 300 -16.59 -6.60 13.90
N GLY A 301 -16.37 -5.29 14.11
CA GLY A 301 -16.13 -4.34 13.03
C GLY A 301 -14.88 -4.68 12.21
N GLN A 302 -13.79 -5.02 12.88
CA GLN A 302 -12.55 -5.48 12.22
C GLN A 302 -12.78 -6.75 11.39
N ARG A 303 -13.48 -7.75 11.97
CA ARG A 303 -13.81 -8.99 11.27
C ARG A 303 -14.70 -8.78 10.05
N LEU A 304 -15.71 -7.91 10.16
CA LEU A 304 -16.57 -7.56 9.03
C LEU A 304 -15.79 -6.84 7.92
N LEU A 305 -14.94 -5.87 8.29
CA LEU A 305 -14.11 -5.16 7.33
C LEU A 305 -13.10 -6.09 6.64
N ALA A 306 -12.45 -7.00 7.40
CA ALA A 306 -11.56 -8.00 6.83
C ALA A 306 -12.32 -8.96 5.90
N GLY A 307 -13.47 -9.48 6.33
CA GLY A 307 -14.33 -10.32 5.49
C GLY A 307 -14.71 -9.64 4.19
N TYR A 308 -15.16 -8.38 4.25
CA TYR A 308 -15.45 -7.57 3.07
C TYR A 308 -14.23 -7.44 2.14
N THR A 309 -13.08 -7.04 2.69
CA THR A 309 -11.86 -6.80 1.90
C THR A 309 -11.37 -8.08 1.21
N LEU A 310 -11.35 -9.20 1.94
CA LEU A 310 -10.85 -10.47 1.44
C LEU A 310 -11.81 -11.19 0.48
N THR A 311 -13.12 -10.97 0.59
CA THR A 311 -14.13 -11.54 -0.33
C THR A 311 -14.35 -10.69 -1.58
N TYR A 312 -13.82 -9.47 -1.63
CA TYR A 312 -13.99 -8.56 -2.76
C TYR A 312 -13.66 -9.19 -4.13
N PRO A 313 -12.57 -9.99 -4.30
CA PRO A 313 -12.30 -10.66 -5.56
C PRO A 313 -13.39 -11.64 -6.01
N ILE A 314 -14.08 -12.30 -5.07
CA ILE A 314 -15.19 -13.20 -5.40
C ILE A 314 -16.35 -12.40 -5.99
N PHE A 315 -16.71 -11.29 -5.35
CA PHE A 315 -17.77 -10.41 -5.87
C PHE A 315 -17.43 -9.86 -7.25
N GLN A 316 -16.20 -9.42 -7.47
CA GLN A 316 -15.75 -8.98 -8.79
C GLN A 316 -15.86 -10.12 -9.83
N ALA A 317 -15.40 -11.32 -9.51
CA ALA A 317 -15.49 -12.47 -10.42
C ALA A 317 -16.93 -12.81 -10.77
N ILE A 318 -17.84 -12.82 -9.78
CA ILE A 318 -19.27 -13.07 -9.98
C ILE A 318 -19.86 -12.00 -10.93
N VAL A 319 -19.60 -10.73 -10.66
CA VAL A 319 -20.05 -9.62 -11.54
C VAL A 319 -19.51 -9.82 -12.94
N GLY A 320 -18.21 -10.09 -13.09
CA GLY A 320 -17.56 -10.28 -14.40
C GLY A 320 -18.16 -11.40 -15.25
N VAL A 321 -18.61 -12.47 -14.60
CA VAL A 321 -19.19 -13.62 -15.29
C VAL A 321 -20.69 -13.45 -15.56
N LEU A 322 -21.43 -12.85 -14.62
CA LEU A 322 -22.89 -12.88 -14.63
C LEU A 322 -23.55 -11.63 -15.23
N TRP A 323 -22.86 -10.49 -15.34
CA TRP A 323 -23.55 -9.24 -15.76
C TRP A 323 -24.08 -9.30 -17.18
N ILE A 324 -23.32 -9.89 -18.17
CA ILE A 324 -23.78 -10.02 -19.55
C ILE A 324 -24.98 -10.95 -19.65
N PRO A 325 -24.94 -12.20 -19.11
CA PRO A 325 -26.11 -13.06 -19.04
C PRO A 325 -27.31 -12.42 -18.34
N ALA A 326 -27.08 -11.65 -17.27
CA ALA A 326 -28.15 -10.98 -16.53
C ALA A 326 -28.88 -9.93 -17.41
N VAL A 327 -28.11 -9.08 -18.10
CA VAL A 327 -28.68 -8.09 -19.03
C VAL A 327 -29.43 -8.78 -20.18
N ALA A 328 -28.84 -9.82 -20.78
CA ALA A 328 -29.50 -10.58 -21.85
C ALA A 328 -30.81 -11.21 -21.35
N MET A 329 -30.83 -11.74 -20.14
CA MET A 329 -32.03 -12.35 -19.55
C MET A 329 -33.11 -11.30 -19.23
N ILE A 330 -32.75 -10.12 -18.72
CA ILE A 330 -33.67 -9.00 -18.51
C ILE A 330 -34.41 -8.64 -19.79
N ILE A 331 -33.68 -8.59 -20.94
CA ILE A 331 -34.23 -8.27 -22.25
C ILE A 331 -35.11 -9.43 -22.77
N ALA A 332 -34.60 -10.67 -22.70
CA ALA A 332 -35.29 -11.85 -23.23
C ALA A 332 -36.61 -12.16 -22.50
N LEU A 333 -36.63 -12.01 -21.18
CA LEU A 333 -37.80 -12.25 -20.33
C LEU A 333 -38.74 -11.06 -20.28
N LYS A 334 -38.46 -9.96 -21.00
CA LYS A 334 -39.29 -8.73 -20.98
C LYS A 334 -39.60 -8.28 -19.52
N VAL A 335 -38.60 -8.30 -18.66
CA VAL A 335 -38.74 -7.96 -17.24
C VAL A 335 -39.42 -6.59 -17.11
N PRO A 336 -40.42 -6.42 -16.22
CA PRO A 336 -41.05 -5.13 -15.98
C PRO A 336 -40.03 -4.03 -15.69
N VAL A 337 -40.21 -2.85 -16.28
CA VAL A 337 -39.23 -1.75 -16.25
C VAL A 337 -38.78 -1.42 -14.81
N ALA A 338 -39.68 -1.40 -13.85
CA ALA A 338 -39.34 -1.14 -12.44
C ALA A 338 -38.37 -2.18 -11.87
N LEU A 339 -38.60 -3.47 -12.16
CA LEU A 339 -37.69 -4.55 -11.71
C LEU A 339 -36.36 -4.51 -12.49
N ALA A 340 -36.38 -4.18 -13.77
CA ALA A 340 -35.17 -3.98 -14.55
C ALA A 340 -34.33 -2.84 -13.98
N MET A 341 -34.91 -1.70 -13.67
CA MET A 341 -34.22 -0.57 -13.03
C MET A 341 -33.61 -0.95 -11.68
N LEU A 342 -34.33 -1.68 -10.83
CA LEU A 342 -33.81 -2.18 -9.55
C LEU A 342 -32.68 -3.20 -9.74
N SER A 343 -32.76 -4.03 -10.77
CA SER A 343 -31.69 -4.99 -11.09
C SER A 343 -30.39 -4.30 -11.56
N LEU A 344 -30.50 -3.08 -12.07
CA LEU A 344 -29.37 -2.27 -12.55
C LEU A 344 -28.81 -1.29 -11.49
N LEU A 345 -29.30 -1.33 -10.25
CA LEU A 345 -28.81 -0.47 -9.14
C LEU A 345 -27.27 -0.42 -9.01
N PRO A 346 -26.51 -1.53 -9.18
CA PRO A 346 -25.04 -1.47 -9.11
C PRO A 346 -24.42 -0.56 -10.17
N LEU A 347 -25.05 -0.38 -11.34
CA LEU A 347 -24.57 0.51 -12.39
C LEU A 347 -24.68 1.99 -11.99
N TYR A 348 -25.68 2.38 -11.21
CA TYR A 348 -25.76 3.73 -10.67
C TYR A 348 -24.59 4.01 -9.71
N ALA A 349 -24.26 3.07 -8.84
CA ALA A 349 -23.09 3.18 -7.97
C ALA A 349 -21.78 3.28 -8.77
N LEU A 350 -21.66 2.53 -9.86
CA LEU A 350 -20.52 2.64 -10.79
C LEU A 350 -20.46 4.01 -11.47
N GLY A 351 -21.60 4.59 -11.84
CA GLY A 351 -21.69 5.96 -12.35
C GLY A 351 -21.20 7.01 -11.33
N PHE A 352 -21.59 6.87 -10.06
CA PHE A 352 -21.06 7.72 -9.00
C PHE A 352 -19.57 7.52 -8.79
N GLN A 353 -19.08 6.29 -8.85
CA GLN A 353 -17.64 6.01 -8.76
C GLN A 353 -16.86 6.68 -9.91
N PHE A 354 -17.42 6.68 -11.13
CA PHE A 354 -16.85 7.41 -12.26
C PHE A 354 -16.71 8.92 -11.93
N LEU A 355 -17.77 9.56 -11.44
CA LEU A 355 -17.76 10.98 -11.09
C LEU A 355 -16.75 11.29 -9.98
N VAL A 356 -16.73 10.48 -8.92
CA VAL A 356 -15.76 10.62 -7.82
C VAL A 356 -14.33 10.45 -8.34
N SER A 357 -14.08 9.48 -9.23
CA SER A 357 -12.76 9.27 -9.81
C SER A 357 -12.34 10.42 -10.74
N LEU A 358 -13.30 11.02 -11.46
CA LEU A 358 -13.03 12.20 -12.29
C LEU A 358 -12.61 13.42 -11.44
N ILE A 359 -13.31 13.67 -10.32
CA ILE A 359 -12.91 14.69 -9.34
C ILE A 359 -11.56 14.31 -8.72
N GLY A 360 -11.34 13.03 -8.43
CA GLY A 360 -10.06 12.49 -7.95
C GLY A 360 -8.90 12.80 -8.89
N LEU A 361 -9.11 12.71 -10.21
CA LEU A 361 -8.09 13.05 -11.20
C LEU A 361 -7.68 14.54 -11.12
N LEU A 362 -8.64 15.45 -10.93
CA LEU A 362 -8.36 16.86 -10.75
C LEU A 362 -7.59 17.12 -9.44
N ASN A 363 -8.00 16.44 -8.36
CA ASN A 363 -7.32 16.53 -7.07
C ASN A 363 -5.90 15.95 -7.12
N PHE A 364 -5.70 14.84 -7.83
CA PHE A 364 -4.38 14.27 -8.09
C PHE A 364 -3.50 15.29 -8.83
N GLY A 365 -4.00 15.88 -9.92
CA GLY A 365 -3.28 16.89 -10.67
C GLY A 365 -2.83 18.07 -9.81
N LYS A 366 -3.71 18.53 -8.90
CA LYS A 366 -3.39 19.61 -7.94
C LYS A 366 -2.34 19.18 -6.91
N ALA A 367 -2.53 18.01 -6.29
CA ALA A 367 -1.66 17.50 -5.23
C ALA A 367 -0.22 17.25 -5.72
N TYR A 368 -0.07 16.71 -6.93
CA TYR A 368 1.23 16.38 -7.51
C TYR A 368 1.76 17.42 -8.50
N LYS A 369 1.08 18.58 -8.62
CA LYS A 369 1.44 19.68 -9.55
C LYS A 369 1.57 19.20 -11.01
N VAL A 370 0.72 18.22 -11.39
CA VAL A 370 0.71 17.64 -12.73
C VAL A 370 -0.45 18.23 -13.53
N PRO A 371 -0.22 18.81 -14.73
CA PRO A 371 -1.27 19.42 -15.52
C PRO A 371 -2.22 18.35 -16.10
N VAL A 372 -3.46 18.37 -15.66
CA VAL A 372 -4.53 17.53 -16.24
C VAL A 372 -5.05 18.20 -17.49
N ARG A 373 -4.79 17.62 -18.66
CA ARG A 373 -5.18 18.14 -19.97
C ARG A 373 -6.51 17.51 -20.43
N ILE A 374 -7.18 18.12 -21.37
CA ILE A 374 -8.44 17.58 -21.97
C ILE A 374 -8.23 16.15 -22.49
N ARG A 375 -7.07 15.86 -23.11
CA ARG A 375 -6.74 14.48 -23.55
C ARG A 375 -6.74 13.45 -22.43
N ASP A 376 -6.39 13.87 -21.20
CA ASP A 376 -6.32 12.98 -20.04
C ASP A 376 -7.73 12.71 -19.51
N LEU A 377 -8.63 13.70 -19.58
CA LEU A 377 -10.06 13.53 -19.28
C LEU A 377 -10.73 12.61 -20.30
N VAL A 378 -10.44 12.77 -21.60
CA VAL A 378 -10.94 11.89 -22.65
C VAL A 378 -10.42 10.46 -22.46
N ARG A 379 -9.11 10.30 -22.22
CA ARG A 379 -8.50 8.99 -21.94
C ARG A 379 -9.12 8.32 -20.72
N PHE A 380 -9.31 9.10 -19.63
CA PHE A 380 -9.98 8.62 -18.43
C PHE A 380 -11.39 8.13 -18.74
N THR A 381 -12.21 8.96 -19.41
CA THR A 381 -13.61 8.64 -19.70
C THR A 381 -13.74 7.40 -20.58
N LEU A 382 -13.00 7.34 -21.69
CA LEU A 382 -13.05 6.20 -22.60
C LEU A 382 -12.43 4.93 -21.99
N GLY A 383 -11.42 5.09 -21.13
CA GLY A 383 -10.75 3.98 -20.46
C GLY A 383 -11.48 3.43 -19.25
N PHE A 384 -12.48 4.13 -18.69
CA PHE A 384 -13.10 3.75 -17.42
C PHE A 384 -13.76 2.36 -17.46
N LEU A 385 -14.67 2.12 -18.38
CA LEU A 385 -15.33 0.81 -18.52
C LEU A 385 -14.36 -0.32 -18.96
N PRO A 386 -13.51 -0.13 -19.98
CA PRO A 386 -12.49 -1.11 -20.31
C PRO A 386 -11.59 -1.47 -19.12
N TYR A 387 -11.24 -0.50 -18.29
CA TYR A 387 -10.45 -0.75 -17.07
C TYR A 387 -11.19 -1.64 -16.07
N GLN A 388 -12.49 -1.40 -15.84
CA GLN A 388 -13.30 -2.30 -15.01
C GLN A 388 -13.29 -3.73 -15.54
N VAL A 389 -13.37 -3.91 -16.86
CA VAL A 389 -13.27 -5.25 -17.48
C VAL A 389 -11.92 -5.92 -17.17
N LEU A 390 -10.80 -5.18 -17.21
CA LEU A 390 -9.50 -5.75 -16.84
C LEU A 390 -9.48 -6.23 -15.38
N LEU A 391 -10.07 -5.48 -14.45
CA LEU A 391 -10.18 -5.88 -13.05
C LEU A 391 -11.04 -7.14 -12.89
N LEU A 392 -12.16 -7.23 -13.60
CA LEU A 392 -13.03 -8.43 -13.62
C LEU A 392 -12.28 -9.66 -14.16
N ILE A 393 -11.50 -9.50 -15.23
CA ILE A 393 -10.68 -10.58 -15.80
C ILE A 393 -9.63 -11.04 -14.77
N GLY A 394 -8.96 -10.10 -14.10
CA GLY A 394 -7.99 -10.40 -13.04
C GLY A 394 -8.61 -11.21 -11.89
N ALA A 395 -9.78 -10.79 -11.41
CA ALA A 395 -10.51 -11.47 -10.34
C ALA A 395 -11.03 -12.87 -10.75
N ALA A 396 -11.61 -13.00 -11.93
CA ALA A 396 -12.08 -14.29 -12.45
C ALA A 396 -10.90 -15.27 -12.62
N ARG A 397 -9.80 -14.81 -13.22
CA ARG A 397 -8.56 -15.60 -13.36
C ARG A 397 -8.01 -16.04 -12.01
N ALA A 398 -8.01 -15.15 -11.00
CA ALA A 398 -7.57 -15.44 -9.65
C ALA A 398 -8.40 -16.55 -9.00
N THR A 399 -9.73 -16.43 -9.09
CA THR A 399 -10.67 -17.42 -8.57
C THR A 399 -10.45 -18.80 -9.22
N LEU A 400 -10.30 -18.85 -10.54
CA LEU A 400 -10.01 -20.09 -11.25
C LEU A 400 -8.66 -20.71 -10.88
N ARG A 401 -7.60 -19.88 -10.71
CA ARG A 401 -6.28 -20.35 -10.29
C ARG A 401 -6.35 -20.94 -8.87
N GLU A 402 -7.02 -20.25 -7.95
CA GLU A 402 -7.18 -20.70 -6.57
C GLU A 402 -7.94 -22.03 -6.49
N MET A 403 -9.04 -22.17 -7.26
CA MET A 403 -9.79 -23.42 -7.35
C MET A 403 -8.96 -24.58 -7.93
N ARG A 404 -8.01 -24.30 -8.82
CA ARG A 404 -7.11 -25.28 -9.44
C ARG A 404 -5.83 -25.53 -8.65
N GLY A 405 -5.62 -24.85 -7.52
CA GLY A 405 -4.41 -24.99 -6.70
C GLY A 405 -3.14 -24.46 -7.37
N VAL A 406 -3.24 -23.53 -8.33
CA VAL A 406 -2.09 -22.93 -9.03
C VAL A 406 -1.55 -21.77 -8.19
N THR A 407 -0.37 -21.95 -7.58
CA THR A 407 0.22 -20.97 -6.64
C THR A 407 1.52 -20.32 -7.13
N ASN A 408 1.95 -20.58 -8.36
CA ASN A 408 3.19 -20.04 -8.88
C ASN A 408 3.14 -18.50 -8.95
N TRP A 409 4.24 -17.87 -8.53
CA TRP A 409 4.45 -16.42 -8.56
C TRP A 409 4.65 -15.93 -10.00
N GLU A 410 3.82 -14.98 -10.43
CA GLU A 410 3.97 -14.31 -11.73
C GLU A 410 4.55 -12.92 -11.50
N LYS A 411 5.85 -12.75 -11.81
CA LYS A 411 6.54 -11.47 -11.65
C LYS A 411 6.00 -10.39 -12.58
N THR A 412 5.92 -9.16 -12.09
CA THR A 412 5.79 -7.93 -12.89
C THR A 412 7.18 -7.38 -13.16
N ALA A 413 7.50 -7.02 -14.40
CA ALA A 413 8.78 -6.40 -14.76
C ALA A 413 8.69 -4.89 -14.54
N HIS A 414 9.78 -4.29 -14.04
CA HIS A 414 9.91 -2.87 -13.74
C HIS A 414 11.03 -2.25 -14.57
N SER A 415 10.94 -0.95 -14.86
CA SER A 415 11.91 -0.23 -15.69
C SER A 415 12.42 1.06 -15.07
N GLY A 416 11.82 1.50 -13.96
CA GLY A 416 12.14 2.77 -13.33
C GLY A 416 11.77 4.00 -14.18
N ALA A 417 10.85 3.85 -15.15
CA ALA A 417 10.49 4.92 -16.09
C ALA A 417 9.81 6.14 -15.43
N HIS A 418 9.38 6.03 -14.18
CA HIS A 418 8.80 7.11 -13.39
C HIS A 418 9.84 8.03 -12.76
N ARG A 419 11.10 7.56 -12.68
CA ARG A 419 12.20 8.32 -12.08
C ARG A 419 12.58 9.50 -12.99
N PRO A 420 12.87 10.69 -12.43
CA PRO A 420 13.42 11.80 -13.21
C PRO A 420 14.76 11.37 -13.81
N LYS A 421 14.90 11.46 -15.13
CA LYS A 421 16.21 11.34 -15.78
C LYS A 421 17.02 12.56 -15.38
N ALA A 422 17.98 12.42 -14.49
CA ALA A 422 18.84 13.44 -13.92
C ALA A 422 18.10 14.52 -13.07
N ALA A 423 18.18 14.36 -11.76
CA ALA A 423 18.36 15.46 -10.81
C ALA A 423 18.93 14.85 -9.51
N LEU A 424 20.18 14.48 -9.53
CA LEU A 424 21.01 14.32 -8.32
C LEU A 424 21.34 15.66 -7.66
N THR A 425 20.70 16.76 -8.12
CA THR A 425 20.87 18.10 -7.58
C THR A 425 19.51 18.80 -7.49
N ALA A 426 18.65 18.37 -6.60
CA ALA A 426 17.63 19.23 -6.04
C ALA A 426 18.15 19.68 -4.67
N GLU A 427 18.45 20.96 -4.54
CA GLU A 427 18.75 21.59 -3.25
C GLU A 427 17.66 21.24 -2.23
N PRO A 428 18.02 20.91 -0.99
CA PRO A 428 17.04 20.63 0.05
C PRO A 428 16.36 21.93 0.46
N GLU A 429 15.17 22.21 -0.06
CA GLU A 429 14.26 23.18 0.54
C GLU A 429 13.63 22.58 1.80
N ALA A 430 14.40 22.51 2.87
CA ALA A 430 13.85 22.43 4.23
C ALA A 430 14.94 22.79 5.22
N VAL A 431 14.85 23.96 5.78
CA VAL A 431 15.60 24.34 6.97
C VAL A 431 15.18 23.38 8.10
N LEU A 432 16.10 22.49 8.48
CA LEU A 432 15.97 21.59 9.63
C LEU A 432 15.91 22.43 10.92
N THR A 433 14.72 22.78 11.38
CA THR A 433 14.52 23.21 12.76
C THR A 433 14.45 21.96 13.63
N VAL A 434 15.61 21.51 14.10
CA VAL A 434 15.69 20.46 15.13
C VAL A 434 15.52 21.17 16.47
N GLU A 435 14.40 20.92 17.16
CA GLU A 435 14.21 21.38 18.55
C GLU A 435 15.28 20.75 19.45
N HIS A 436 16.23 21.58 19.87
CA HIS A 436 17.17 21.28 20.95
C HIS A 436 16.53 21.69 22.28
N ASP A 437 15.63 20.87 22.81
CA ASP A 437 15.16 21.01 24.18
C ASP A 437 15.37 19.72 24.97
N LEU A 438 16.57 19.61 25.54
CA LEU A 438 16.85 18.77 26.69
C LEU A 438 17.90 19.50 27.57
N LYS A 439 17.46 20.53 28.26
CA LYS A 439 18.13 20.98 29.50
C LYS A 439 17.09 21.28 30.56
N GLY A 440 17.17 20.56 31.68
CA GLY A 440 16.65 21.05 32.93
C GLY A 440 15.63 20.19 33.63
N SER A 441 16.07 19.15 34.29
CA SER A 441 15.51 18.77 35.56
C SER A 441 16.60 18.11 36.41
N ALA A 442 17.45 18.93 36.98
CA ALA A 442 18.23 18.58 38.21
C ALA A 442 18.67 19.90 38.79
N ASP A 443 17.95 20.38 39.77
CA ASP A 443 18.41 20.98 41.01
C ASP A 443 17.30 21.85 41.64
N VAL A 444 16.53 21.26 42.51
CA VAL A 444 15.84 21.98 43.58
C VAL A 444 15.93 21.14 44.83
N THR A 445 17.06 21.27 45.54
CA THR A 445 17.11 21.07 46.98
C THR A 445 18.15 21.99 47.58
N ALA A 446 17.73 22.65 48.62
CA ALA A 446 18.48 23.38 49.65
C ALA A 446 18.87 24.85 49.37
N ARG A 447 18.09 25.76 49.93
CA ARG A 447 18.51 26.48 51.10
C ARG A 447 17.40 27.38 51.67
N SER A 448 16.97 27.01 52.85
CA SER A 448 16.28 27.84 53.82
C SER A 448 17.19 28.94 54.35
N GLY A 449 16.65 30.07 54.71
CA GLY A 449 17.26 30.88 55.79
C GLY A 449 17.17 32.38 55.59
N GLN A 450 16.28 32.98 56.39
CA GLN A 450 16.45 34.29 57.04
C GLN A 450 16.64 35.55 56.18
N SER A 451 15.97 36.61 56.32
CA SER A 451 15.64 37.37 57.55
C SER A 451 15.16 38.75 57.12
N THR A 452 14.14 39.21 57.80
CA THR A 452 13.90 40.59 58.33
C THR A 452 13.87 41.80 57.42
N ALA A 453 12.69 42.37 57.36
CA ALA A 453 12.37 43.66 57.93
C ALA A 453 12.62 44.93 57.10
N THR A 454 11.59 45.68 57.00
CA THR A 454 11.30 47.09 57.32
C THR A 454 11.12 48.06 56.13
N ARG A 455 9.88 48.62 56.17
CA ARG A 455 9.51 50.03 55.96
C ARG A 455 9.74 50.66 54.56
N SER A 456 8.75 51.04 53.94
CA SER A 456 7.85 52.18 54.16
C SER A 456 6.71 52.13 53.09
#